data_e3e290407227895c49cc5313d4917582
#
_entry.id   e3e290407227895c49cc5313d4917582
#
_cell.length_a   1.000
_cell.length_b   1.000
_cell.length_c   1.000
_cell.angle_alpha   90.00
_cell.angle_beta   90.00
_cell.angle_gamma   90.00
#
_symmetry.space_group_name_H-M   'P 1'
#
loop_
_entity.id
_entity.type
_entity.pdbx_description
1 polymer ?
#
loop_
_entity_poly.entity_id
_entity_poly.type
_entity_poly.pdbx_seq_one_letter_code
_entity_poly.pdbx_strand_id
1 'polypeptide(L)' 'MPGMIVKYAKQVGDAVDEGETVVVLEAMKMENALPAPSSGTIKAISYSSGDSVAKGDVLLVIG' A
#
# COMPACT_ATOMS: atom_id res chain seq x y z
N MET A 1 -4.98 5.48 12.64
CA MET A 1 -5.22 4.18 13.28
C MET A 1 -4.13 3.22 12.83
N PRO A 2 -3.49 2.52 13.74
CA PRO A 2 -2.42 1.62 13.34
C PRO A 2 -2.97 0.39 12.62
N GLY A 3 -2.18 -0.12 11.70
CA GLY A 3 -2.51 -1.34 10.99
C GLY A 3 -1.25 -2.10 10.66
N MET A 4 -1.40 -3.26 10.07
CA MET A 4 -0.28 -4.09 9.66
C MET A 4 -0.43 -4.41 8.18
N ILE A 5 0.68 -4.35 7.46
CA ILE A 5 0.67 -4.69 6.04
C ILE A 5 0.53 -6.19 5.89
N VAL A 6 -0.55 -6.62 5.22
CA VAL A 6 -0.78 -8.03 4.95
C VAL A 6 0.03 -8.44 3.72
N LYS A 7 -0.11 -7.68 2.64
CA LYS A 7 0.59 -7.96 1.40
C LYS A 7 0.51 -6.75 0.48
N TYR A 8 1.41 -6.71 -0.49
CA TYR A 8 1.35 -5.76 -1.59
C TYR A 8 0.77 -6.45 -2.82
N ALA A 9 -0.20 -5.82 -3.46
CA ALA A 9 -0.74 -6.30 -4.73
C ALA A 9 0.17 -5.92 -5.90
N LYS A 10 1.03 -4.92 -5.70
CA LYS A 10 1.96 -4.43 -6.71
C LYS A 10 3.35 -4.30 -6.11
N GLN A 11 4.36 -4.25 -6.96
CA GLN A 11 5.76 -4.14 -6.54
C GLN A 11 6.42 -2.94 -7.20
N VAL A 12 7.62 -2.60 -6.72
CA VAL A 12 8.42 -1.54 -7.34
C VAL A 12 8.62 -1.86 -8.82
N GLY A 13 8.34 -0.88 -9.66
CA GLY A 13 8.43 -1.02 -11.10
C GLY A 13 7.12 -1.39 -11.79
N ASP A 14 6.10 -1.77 -11.02
CA ASP A 14 4.81 -2.12 -11.61
C ASP A 14 4.02 -0.86 -11.95
N ALA A 15 3.30 -0.92 -13.07
CA ALA A 15 2.38 0.15 -13.45
C ALA A 15 1.06 -0.04 -12.70
N VAL A 16 0.47 1.08 -12.29
CA VAL A 16 -0.82 1.08 -11.59
C VAL A 16 -1.73 2.13 -12.19
N ASP A 17 -3.03 1.87 -12.11
CA ASP A 17 -4.06 2.84 -12.47
C ASP A 17 -4.66 3.43 -11.19
N GLU A 18 -5.14 4.66 -11.29
CA GLU A 18 -5.82 5.30 -10.18
C GLU A 18 -7.00 4.42 -9.73
N GLY A 19 -7.09 4.19 -8.42
CA GLY A 19 -8.12 3.35 -7.84
C GLY A 19 -7.79 1.87 -7.81
N GLU A 20 -6.68 1.46 -8.41
CA GLU A 20 -6.26 0.07 -8.39
C GLU A 20 -5.67 -0.27 -7.03
N THR A 21 -6.02 -1.44 -6.48
CA THR A 21 -5.49 -1.85 -5.18
C THR A 21 -4.00 -2.08 -5.26
N VAL A 22 -3.24 -1.42 -4.39
CA VAL A 22 -1.77 -1.54 -4.35
C VAL A 22 -1.28 -2.26 -3.10
N VAL A 23 -2.00 -2.17 -2.00
CA VAL A 23 -1.59 -2.79 -0.75
C VAL A 23 -2.83 -3.16 0.06
N VAL A 24 -2.71 -4.24 0.85
CA VAL A 24 -3.78 -4.66 1.76
C VAL A 24 -3.26 -4.53 3.18
N LEU A 25 -4.02 -3.82 4.02
CA LEU A 25 -3.71 -3.63 5.42
C LEU A 25 -4.73 -4.36 6.28
N GLU A 26 -4.29 -4.86 7.44
CA GLU A 26 -5.17 -5.39 8.45
C GLU A 26 -5.22 -4.43 9.63
N ALA A 27 -6.43 -4.06 10.03
CA ALA A 27 -6.66 -3.22 11.20
C ALA A 27 -7.97 -3.64 11.81
N MET A 28 -7.99 -3.78 13.15
CA MET A 28 -9.19 -4.15 13.89
C MET A 28 -9.86 -5.42 13.35
N LYS A 29 -9.04 -6.43 13.01
CA LYS A 29 -9.49 -7.74 12.51
C LYS A 29 -10.16 -7.66 11.13
N MET A 30 -9.98 -6.55 10.42
CA MET A 30 -10.52 -6.38 9.08
C MET A 30 -9.38 -6.10 8.11
N GLU A 31 -9.49 -6.66 6.91
CA GLU A 31 -8.55 -6.35 5.83
C GLU A 31 -9.09 -5.20 5.02
N ASN A 32 -8.23 -4.24 4.72
CA ASN A 32 -8.58 -3.06 3.97
C ASN A 32 -7.67 -2.93 2.75
N ALA A 33 -8.26 -2.91 1.57
CA ALA A 33 -7.51 -2.69 0.34
C ALA A 33 -7.34 -1.19 0.14
N LEU A 34 -6.10 -0.75 -0.10
CA LEU A 34 -5.81 0.67 -0.33
C LEU A 34 -5.62 0.89 -1.82
N PRO A 35 -6.34 1.84 -2.41
CA PRO A 35 -6.22 2.14 -3.83
C PRO A 35 -5.06 3.08 -4.11
N ALA A 36 -4.56 3.03 -5.34
CA ALA A 36 -3.57 4.00 -5.80
C ALA A 36 -4.23 5.37 -5.91
N PRO A 37 -3.60 6.43 -5.37
CA PRO A 37 -4.15 7.79 -5.46
C PRO A 37 -4.05 8.39 -6.86
N SER A 38 -3.18 7.83 -7.70
CA SER A 38 -2.99 8.31 -9.08
C SER A 38 -2.41 7.19 -9.92
N SER A 39 -2.51 7.35 -11.23
CA SER A 39 -1.88 6.42 -12.18
C SER A 39 -0.39 6.69 -12.26
N GLY A 40 0.39 5.65 -12.48
CA GLY A 40 1.83 5.80 -12.63
C GLY A 40 2.55 4.49 -12.41
N THR A 41 3.81 4.59 -11.99
CA THR A 41 4.64 3.43 -11.71
C THR A 41 5.09 3.50 -10.25
N ILE A 42 5.11 2.36 -9.57
CA ILE A 42 5.57 2.32 -8.19
C ILE A 42 7.08 2.54 -8.17
N LYS A 43 7.51 3.64 -7.53
CA LYS A 43 8.92 4.03 -7.47
C LYS A 43 9.63 3.46 -6.26
N ALA A 44 8.94 3.38 -5.11
CA ALA A 44 9.53 2.91 -3.87
C ALA A 44 8.44 2.37 -2.96
N ILE A 45 8.80 1.37 -2.16
CA ILE A 45 7.95 0.82 -1.13
C ILE A 45 8.69 0.97 0.20
N SER A 46 8.06 1.68 1.14
CA SER A 46 8.71 2.04 2.41
C SER A 46 8.59 0.95 3.47
N TYR A 47 7.58 0.09 3.38
CA TYR A 47 7.33 -0.94 4.38
C TYR A 47 7.15 -2.29 3.71
N SER A 48 7.47 -3.35 4.44
CA SER A 48 7.33 -4.72 3.95
C SER A 48 6.11 -5.40 4.54
N SER A 49 5.72 -6.54 3.98
CA SER A 49 4.65 -7.36 4.52
C SER A 49 4.96 -7.71 5.98
N GLY A 50 3.98 -7.57 6.85
CA GLY A 50 4.15 -7.83 8.27
C GLY A 50 4.58 -6.62 9.08
N ASP A 51 4.96 -5.51 8.43
CA ASP A 51 5.32 -4.29 9.14
C ASP A 51 4.08 -3.59 9.66
N SER A 52 4.21 -3.00 10.85
CA SER A 52 3.15 -2.16 11.42
C SER A 52 3.27 -0.75 10.86
N VAL A 53 2.13 -0.16 10.55
CA VAL A 53 2.08 1.21 10.03
C VAL A 53 1.01 1.98 10.76
N ALA A 54 1.12 3.30 10.75
CA ALA A 54 0.15 4.19 11.36
C ALA A 54 -0.46 5.10 10.30
N LYS A 55 -1.59 5.70 10.64
CA LYS A 55 -2.25 6.66 9.75
C LYS A 55 -1.28 7.79 9.41
N GLY A 56 -1.16 8.07 8.14
CA GLY A 56 -0.28 9.13 7.65
C GLY A 56 1.10 8.65 7.22
N ASP A 57 1.44 7.40 7.51
CA ASP A 57 2.71 6.85 7.04
C ASP A 57 2.69 6.71 5.51
N VAL A 58 3.82 7.03 4.91
CA VAL A 58 4.00 6.86 3.46
C VAL A 58 4.38 5.40 3.22
N LEU A 59 3.48 4.64 2.60
CA LEU A 59 3.69 3.21 2.37
C LEU A 59 4.45 2.96 1.08
N LEU A 60 4.17 3.75 0.06
CA LEU A 60 4.85 3.63 -1.21
C LEU A 60 4.78 4.96 -1.96
N VAL A 61 5.59 5.08 -3.00
CA VAL A 61 5.64 6.26 -3.84
C VAL A 61 5.32 5.86 -5.27
N ILE A 62 4.41 6.61 -5.89
CA ILE A 62 4.02 6.41 -7.29
C ILE A 62 4.47 7.65 -8.07
N GLY A 63 5.12 7.42 -9.18
CA GLY A 63 5.60 8.53 -10.00
C GLY A 63 5.40 8.34 -11.49
#